data_0f4feca140f9014c67289f587b37ce97
#
_entry.id   0f4feca140f9014c67289f587b37ce97
#
_cell.length_a   1.000
_cell.length_b   1.000
_cell.length_c   1.000
_cell.angle_alpha   90.00
_cell.angle_beta   90.00
_cell.angle_gamma   90.00
#
_symmetry.space_group_name_H-M   'P 1'
#
loop_
_entity.id
_entity.type
_entity.pdbx_description
1 polymer ?
#
loop_
_entity_poly.entity_id
_entity_poly.type
_entity_poly.pdbx_seq_one_letter_code
_entity_poly.pdbx_strand_id
1 'polypeptide(L)'
;MGLTYAACNAIGRLISEEVALGSQVFVNVATGSNLYTACAMMACLMYGGTPYHSQTLEYWSEPSVLRDRGRPRGITKRAAPAEVVPLHGPKAPDPRHIFALDLIQRVGGATKAQRLGRGLARAGVLPGARAASDGSAGKAARKREADRQLQATTRKFVDPLLKEGWLAKEGSRGGARLTVTPDGQRALATFRGIRYDPAWRLP
;
A
#
# COMPACT_ATOMS: atom_id res chain seq x y z
N MET A 1 -8.39 14.86 2.45
CA MET A 1 -7.97 13.48 2.81
C MET A 1 -8.29 13.27 4.28
N GLY A 2 -9.11 12.28 4.64
CA GLY A 2 -9.58 12.12 6.03
C GLY A 2 -8.45 11.69 6.96
N LEU A 3 -8.55 12.08 8.23
CA LEU A 3 -7.60 11.74 9.31
C LEU A 3 -7.28 10.24 9.40
N THR A 4 -8.27 9.38 9.08
CA THR A 4 -8.15 7.91 9.08
C THR A 4 -7.09 7.40 8.10
N TYR A 5 -7.10 7.89 6.87
CA TYR A 5 -6.11 7.47 5.86
C TYR A 5 -4.70 7.95 6.21
N ALA A 6 -4.58 9.15 6.80
CA ALA A 6 -3.31 9.67 7.25
C ALA A 6 -2.71 8.81 8.37
N ALA A 7 -3.53 8.39 9.35
CA ALA A 7 -3.09 7.52 10.43
C ALA A 7 -2.67 6.13 9.93
N CYS A 8 -3.48 5.48 9.08
CA CYS A 8 -3.13 4.19 8.47
C CYS A 8 -1.80 4.27 7.70
N ASN A 9 -1.63 5.33 6.90
CA ASN A 9 -0.40 5.51 6.12
C ASN A 9 0.82 5.77 7.00
N ALA A 10 0.69 6.55 8.07
CA ALA A 10 1.79 6.83 8.98
C ALA A 10 2.26 5.56 9.70
N ILE A 11 1.32 4.79 10.28
CA ILE A 11 1.62 3.52 10.94
C ILE A 11 2.19 2.52 9.94
N GLY A 12 1.56 2.37 8.77
CA GLY A 12 2.00 1.45 7.72
C GLY A 12 3.41 1.75 7.23
N ARG A 13 3.75 3.03 7.07
CA ARG A 13 5.11 3.44 6.68
C ARG A 13 6.15 3.02 7.72
N LEU A 14 5.89 3.28 9.00
CA LEU A 14 6.80 2.88 10.09
C LEU A 14 7.00 1.37 10.11
N ILE A 15 5.90 0.58 10.02
CA ILE A 15 6.00 -0.88 9.98
C ILE A 15 6.83 -1.32 8.77
N SER A 16 6.55 -0.77 7.59
CA SER A 16 7.23 -1.14 6.34
C SER A 16 8.72 -0.81 6.38
N GLU A 17 9.10 0.35 6.92
CA GLU A 17 10.50 0.77 7.08
C GLU A 17 11.25 -0.19 8.01
N GLU A 18 10.68 -0.55 9.15
CA GLU A 18 11.30 -1.46 10.12
C GLU A 18 11.40 -2.90 9.61
N VAL A 19 10.34 -3.40 8.98
CA VAL A 19 10.34 -4.74 8.38
C VAL A 19 11.39 -4.83 7.26
N ALA A 20 11.56 -3.78 6.46
CA ALA A 20 12.59 -3.73 5.42
C ALA A 20 14.02 -3.77 6.00
N LEU A 21 14.21 -3.34 7.24
CA LEU A 21 15.48 -3.45 7.99
C LEU A 21 15.66 -4.82 8.66
N GLY A 22 14.71 -5.76 8.49
CA GLY A 22 14.74 -7.07 9.12
C GLY A 22 14.21 -7.08 10.55
N SER A 23 13.61 -6.00 11.04
CA SER A 23 13.04 -5.91 12.38
C SER A 23 11.72 -6.68 12.47
N GLN A 24 11.47 -7.33 13.61
CA GLN A 24 10.15 -7.85 13.95
C GLN A 24 9.34 -6.76 14.64
N VAL A 25 8.25 -6.33 14.01
CA VAL A 25 7.46 -5.18 14.48
C VAL A 25 6.22 -5.64 15.24
N PHE A 26 6.10 -5.21 16.49
CA PHE A 26 4.91 -5.42 17.32
C PHE A 26 4.17 -4.11 17.55
N VAL A 27 2.85 -4.12 17.32
CA VAL A 27 2.01 -2.91 17.44
C VAL A 27 0.98 -3.11 18.54
N ASN A 28 1.02 -2.26 19.57
CA ASN A 28 0.02 -2.28 20.63
C ASN A 28 -1.31 -1.72 20.11
N VAL A 29 -2.36 -2.54 20.10
CA VAL A 29 -3.72 -2.17 19.68
C VAL A 29 -4.70 -2.04 20.86
N ALA A 30 -4.19 -2.11 22.10
CA ALA A 30 -5.01 -1.98 23.31
C ALA A 30 -5.35 -0.54 23.66
N THR A 31 -4.63 0.45 23.11
CA THR A 31 -4.73 1.87 23.50
C THR A 31 -5.10 2.74 22.31
N GLY A 32 -5.76 3.86 22.58
CA GLY A 32 -6.19 4.82 21.57
C GLY A 32 -7.69 4.79 21.33
N SER A 33 -8.15 5.56 20.34
CA SER A 33 -9.54 5.50 19.89
C SER A 33 -9.77 4.25 19.05
N ASN A 34 -11.01 3.78 18.95
CA ASN A 34 -11.39 2.66 18.08
C ASN A 34 -10.92 2.84 16.64
N LEU A 35 -10.86 4.08 16.19
CA LEU A 35 -10.36 4.42 14.84
C LEU A 35 -8.86 4.13 14.70
N TYR A 36 -8.04 4.54 15.67
CA TYR A 36 -6.61 4.26 15.67
C TYR A 36 -6.31 2.77 15.81
N THR A 37 -7.08 2.06 16.66
CA THR A 37 -7.00 0.61 16.77
C THR A 37 -7.28 -0.07 15.43
N ALA A 38 -8.35 0.32 14.74
CA ALA A 38 -8.66 -0.22 13.42
C ALA A 38 -7.56 0.08 12.39
N CYS A 39 -7.04 1.31 12.38
CA CYS A 39 -5.92 1.69 11.50
C CYS A 39 -4.65 0.88 11.80
N ALA A 40 -4.31 0.66 13.07
CA ALA A 40 -3.15 -0.13 13.47
C ALA A 40 -3.30 -1.60 13.07
N MET A 41 -4.48 -2.20 13.28
CA MET A 41 -4.79 -3.56 12.83
C MET A 41 -4.66 -3.70 11.32
N MET A 42 -5.22 -2.77 10.55
CA MET A 42 -5.11 -2.76 9.09
C MET A 42 -3.66 -2.59 8.65
N ALA A 43 -2.90 -1.70 9.28
CA ALA A 43 -1.50 -1.48 8.96
C ALA A 43 -0.66 -2.74 9.23
N CYS A 44 -0.86 -3.43 10.36
CA CYS A 44 -0.20 -4.70 10.64
C CYS A 44 -0.52 -5.75 9.58
N LEU A 45 -1.80 -5.88 9.20
CA LEU A 45 -2.26 -6.81 8.18
C LEU A 45 -1.59 -6.58 6.83
N MET A 46 -1.41 -5.31 6.46
CA MET A 46 -0.90 -4.92 5.13
C MET A 46 0.62 -4.90 5.03
N TYR A 47 1.29 -4.58 6.12
CA TYR A 47 2.74 -4.29 6.10
C TYR A 47 3.59 -5.29 6.91
N GLY A 48 2.95 -6.35 7.47
CA GLY A 48 3.66 -7.44 8.12
C GLY A 48 4.00 -7.19 9.60
N GLY A 49 3.35 -6.22 10.26
CA GLY A 49 3.43 -6.06 11.70
C GLY A 49 2.61 -7.11 12.45
N THR A 50 2.96 -7.34 13.71
CA THR A 50 2.23 -8.23 14.61
C THR A 50 1.45 -7.39 15.63
N PRO A 51 0.10 -7.32 15.55
CA PRO A 51 -0.68 -6.59 16.54
C PRO A 51 -0.77 -7.41 17.82
N TYR A 52 -0.68 -6.74 18.95
CA TYR A 52 -0.91 -7.36 20.25
C TYR A 52 -1.83 -6.51 21.10
N HIS A 53 -2.55 -7.17 21.98
CA HIS A 53 -3.42 -6.58 22.97
C HIS A 53 -2.93 -6.95 24.37
N SER A 54 -2.97 -5.99 25.29
CA SER A 54 -2.71 -6.23 26.72
C SER A 54 -3.80 -5.56 27.53
N GLN A 55 -4.57 -6.36 28.27
CA GLN A 55 -5.65 -5.87 29.10
C GLN A 55 -5.12 -5.33 30.42
N THR A 56 -5.56 -4.16 30.84
CA THR A 56 -5.30 -3.65 32.19
C THR A 56 -6.13 -4.42 33.19
N LEU A 57 -5.49 -5.09 34.13
CA LEU A 57 -6.12 -5.85 35.22
C LEU A 57 -6.37 -5.00 36.44
N GLU A 58 -5.49 -4.02 36.69
CA GLU A 58 -5.56 -3.17 37.87
C GLU A 58 -5.03 -1.77 37.53
N TYR A 59 -5.73 -0.76 37.99
CA TYR A 59 -5.35 0.64 37.89
C TYR A 59 -4.84 1.16 39.23
N TRP A 60 -3.90 2.12 39.21
CA TRP A 60 -3.55 2.87 40.39
C TRP A 60 -4.74 3.68 40.87
N SER A 61 -5.10 3.53 42.14
CA SER A 61 -6.28 4.16 42.76
C SER A 61 -5.97 5.44 43.53
N GLU A 62 -4.75 5.98 43.50
CA GLU A 62 -4.42 7.21 44.20
C GLU A 62 -5.19 8.42 43.66
N PRO A 63 -6.02 9.08 44.49
CA PRO A 63 -6.90 10.17 44.07
C PRO A 63 -6.16 11.38 43.48
N SER A 64 -4.92 11.63 43.93
CA SER A 64 -4.10 12.77 43.51
C SER A 64 -3.53 12.61 42.09
N VAL A 65 -3.30 11.37 41.65
CA VAL A 65 -2.70 11.06 40.34
C VAL A 65 -3.77 10.77 39.29
N LEU A 66 -4.99 10.44 39.72
CA LEU A 66 -6.05 9.92 38.86
C LEU A 66 -6.98 10.99 38.29
N ARG A 67 -6.91 12.25 38.74
CA ARG A 67 -7.85 13.29 38.33
C ARG A 67 -7.16 14.43 37.59
N ASP A 68 -7.22 14.40 36.29
CA ASP A 68 -7.10 15.57 35.47
C ASP A 68 -8.49 15.96 34.97
N ARG A 69 -8.95 17.19 35.32
CA ARG A 69 -10.26 17.73 34.92
C ARG A 69 -11.46 16.83 35.31
N GLY A 70 -11.39 16.17 36.47
CA GLY A 70 -12.47 15.34 36.98
C GLY A 70 -12.62 13.97 36.34
N ARG A 71 -11.71 13.54 35.47
CA ARG A 71 -11.70 12.20 34.86
C ARG A 71 -10.56 11.36 35.44
N PRO A 72 -10.79 10.08 35.78
CA PRO A 72 -9.71 9.20 36.21
C PRO A 72 -8.72 9.01 35.06
N ARG A 73 -7.45 9.26 35.29
CA ARG A 73 -6.38 8.83 34.38
C ARG A 73 -6.07 7.38 34.69
N GLY A 74 -6.28 6.50 33.73
CA GLY A 74 -5.96 5.09 33.86
C GLY A 74 -4.49 4.83 33.79
N ILE A 75 -3.78 4.92 34.95
CA ILE A 75 -2.40 4.42 35.05
C ILE A 75 -2.49 2.94 35.39
N THR A 76 -2.02 2.09 34.51
CA THR A 76 -1.99 0.65 34.70
C THR A 76 -1.02 0.30 35.83
N LYS A 77 -1.51 -0.36 36.87
CA LYS A 77 -0.69 -0.96 37.94
C LYS A 77 -0.27 -2.38 37.59
N ARG A 78 -1.19 -3.13 37.00
CA ARG A 78 -0.95 -4.49 36.53
C ARG A 78 -1.67 -4.73 35.19
N ALA A 79 -0.95 -5.28 34.23
CA ALA A 79 -1.50 -5.69 32.95
C ALA A 79 -1.50 -7.22 32.83
N ALA A 80 -2.44 -7.76 32.06
CA ALA A 80 -2.39 -9.14 31.62
C ALA A 80 -1.17 -9.36 30.70
N PRO A 81 -0.71 -10.61 30.55
CA PRO A 81 0.24 -10.94 29.50
C PRO A 81 -0.25 -10.42 28.14
N ALA A 82 0.70 -9.97 27.32
CA ALA A 82 0.36 -9.52 25.97
C ALA A 82 -0.12 -10.72 25.12
N GLU A 83 -1.26 -10.56 24.49
CA GLU A 83 -1.82 -11.56 23.58
C GLU A 83 -1.68 -11.07 22.14
N VAL A 84 -1.09 -11.90 21.27
CA VAL A 84 -1.02 -11.62 19.84
C VAL A 84 -2.43 -11.76 19.25
N VAL A 85 -2.85 -10.72 18.55
CA VAL A 85 -4.13 -10.76 17.83
C VAL A 85 -3.91 -11.46 16.49
N PRO A 86 -4.60 -12.61 16.24
CA PRO A 86 -4.43 -13.32 14.98
C PRO A 86 -4.99 -12.48 13.83
N LEU A 87 -4.15 -12.25 12.82
CA LEU A 87 -4.55 -11.59 11.60
C LEU A 87 -4.93 -12.63 10.53
N HIS A 88 -6.19 -12.62 10.16
CA HIS A 88 -6.70 -13.38 9.02
C HIS A 88 -7.29 -12.37 8.03
N GLY A 89 -6.63 -12.17 6.91
CA GLY A 89 -7.12 -11.17 5.97
C GLY A 89 -6.52 -11.29 4.57
N PRO A 90 -7.03 -10.53 3.62
CA PRO A 90 -6.49 -10.48 2.26
C PRO A 90 -5.04 -10.04 2.29
N LYS A 91 -4.24 -10.64 1.43
CA LYS A 91 -2.84 -10.23 1.23
C LYS A 91 -2.79 -8.76 0.82
N ALA A 92 -1.79 -8.04 1.32
CA ALA A 92 -1.51 -6.69 0.83
C ALA A 92 -1.41 -6.71 -0.71
N PRO A 93 -1.91 -5.69 -1.39
CA PRO A 93 -1.79 -5.61 -2.84
C PRO A 93 -0.31 -5.54 -3.24
N ASP A 94 0.01 -6.07 -4.41
CA ASP A 94 1.35 -5.97 -4.97
C ASP A 94 1.78 -4.48 -5.02
N PRO A 95 2.90 -4.09 -4.39
CA PRO A 95 3.40 -2.71 -4.40
C PRO A 95 3.53 -2.12 -5.81
N ARG A 96 3.80 -2.98 -6.81
CA ARG A 96 3.90 -2.58 -8.21
C ARG A 96 2.54 -2.12 -8.78
N HIS A 97 1.44 -2.70 -8.31
CA HIS A 97 0.08 -2.27 -8.69
C HIS A 97 -0.24 -0.89 -8.12
N ILE A 98 0.12 -0.65 -6.86
CA ILE A 98 -0.04 0.67 -6.22
C ILE A 98 0.80 1.73 -6.94
N PHE A 99 2.05 1.38 -7.30
CA PHE A 99 2.91 2.25 -8.09
C PHE A 99 2.32 2.57 -9.47
N ALA A 100 1.72 1.57 -10.15
CA ALA A 100 1.04 1.79 -11.43
C ALA A 100 -0.15 2.75 -11.30
N LEU A 101 -0.97 2.61 -10.24
CA LEU A 101 -2.06 3.54 -9.94
C LEU A 101 -1.55 4.96 -9.65
N ASP A 102 -0.47 5.11 -8.89
CA ASP A 102 0.14 6.40 -8.60
C ASP A 102 0.66 7.08 -9.88
N LEU A 103 1.27 6.33 -10.78
CA LEU A 103 1.68 6.84 -12.09
C LEU A 103 0.49 7.36 -12.92
N ILE A 104 -0.64 6.62 -12.93
CA ILE A 104 -1.85 7.07 -13.65
C ILE A 104 -2.41 8.32 -12.98
N GLN A 105 -2.44 8.37 -11.66
CA GLN A 105 -2.94 9.53 -10.91
C GLN A 105 -2.11 10.79 -11.18
N ARG A 106 -0.78 10.68 -11.22
CA ARG A 106 0.14 11.81 -11.52
C ARG A 106 -0.04 12.39 -12.92
N VAL A 107 -0.54 11.61 -13.87
CA VAL A 107 -0.81 12.10 -15.25
C VAL A 107 -2.26 12.56 -15.45
N GLY A 108 -2.98 12.83 -14.36
CA GLY A 108 -4.36 13.36 -14.40
C GLY A 108 -5.44 12.29 -14.25
N GLY A 109 -5.13 11.14 -13.63
CA GLY A 109 -6.10 10.08 -13.31
C GLY A 109 -6.52 9.21 -14.48
N ALA A 110 -6.04 9.49 -15.70
CA ALA A 110 -6.37 8.71 -16.90
C ALA A 110 -5.19 8.63 -17.86
N THR A 111 -4.99 7.44 -18.48
CA THR A 111 -3.89 7.21 -19.45
C THR A 111 -4.22 6.08 -20.42
N LYS A 112 -3.37 5.88 -21.42
CA LYS A 112 -3.40 4.69 -22.31
C LYS A 112 -2.43 3.64 -21.77
N ALA A 113 -2.74 2.35 -21.95
CA ALA A 113 -1.89 1.24 -21.52
C ALA A 113 -0.45 1.34 -22.03
N GLN A 114 -0.26 1.81 -23.25
CA GLN A 114 1.07 2.03 -23.83
C GLN A 114 1.86 3.14 -23.11
N ARG A 115 1.21 4.22 -22.68
CA ARG A 115 1.86 5.29 -21.91
C ARG A 115 2.20 4.82 -20.49
N LEU A 116 1.31 4.05 -19.87
CA LEU A 116 1.57 3.39 -18.59
C LEU A 116 2.79 2.47 -18.69
N GLY A 117 2.83 1.59 -19.70
CA GLY A 117 3.96 0.68 -19.93
C GLY A 117 5.29 1.40 -20.05
N ARG A 118 5.34 2.51 -20.79
CA ARG A 118 6.54 3.36 -20.87
C ARG A 118 6.94 3.97 -19.52
N GLY A 119 5.96 4.39 -18.71
CA GLY A 119 6.21 4.90 -17.37
C GLY A 119 6.80 3.83 -16.44
N LEU A 120 6.20 2.64 -16.43
CA LEU A 120 6.66 1.49 -15.66
C LEU A 120 8.06 1.01 -16.08
N ALA A 121 8.35 1.05 -17.37
CA ALA A 121 9.66 0.67 -17.89
C ALA A 121 10.75 1.69 -17.51
N ARG A 122 10.46 2.99 -17.58
CA ARG A 122 11.38 4.05 -17.11
C ARG A 122 11.68 3.94 -15.62
N ALA A 123 10.68 3.51 -14.84
CA ALA A 123 10.81 3.27 -13.41
C ALA A 123 11.50 1.93 -13.06
N GLY A 124 11.89 1.12 -14.06
CA GLY A 124 12.53 -0.17 -13.82
C GLY A 124 11.59 -1.29 -13.34
N VAL A 125 10.27 -1.04 -13.37
CA VAL A 125 9.25 -2.00 -12.93
C VAL A 125 8.99 -3.08 -13.97
N LEU A 126 9.16 -2.74 -15.24
CA LEU A 126 9.10 -3.68 -16.37
C LEU A 126 10.49 -3.88 -16.98
N PRO A 127 10.91 -5.14 -17.22
CA PRO A 127 12.15 -5.39 -17.94
C PRO A 127 12.03 -4.91 -19.40
N GLY A 128 13.11 -4.40 -19.97
CA GLY A 128 13.22 -4.17 -21.42
C GLY A 128 13.35 -2.72 -21.89
N ALA A 129 13.14 -1.70 -21.04
CA ALA A 129 13.22 -0.31 -21.51
C ALA A 129 14.64 0.22 -21.78
N ARG A 130 15.67 -0.43 -21.25
CA ARG A 130 17.07 0.01 -21.40
C ARG A 130 17.69 -0.35 -22.75
N ALA A 131 17.19 -1.39 -23.42
CA ALA A 131 17.78 -1.87 -24.67
C ALA A 131 17.32 -1.12 -25.95
N ALA A 132 16.26 -0.32 -25.88
CA ALA A 132 15.71 0.36 -27.06
C ALA A 132 16.34 1.73 -27.35
N SER A 133 17.31 2.18 -26.55
CA SER A 133 18.02 3.47 -26.75
C SER A 133 19.16 3.37 -27.77
N ASP A 134 19.67 2.17 -28.07
CA ASP A 134 20.67 2.00 -29.11
C ASP A 134 20.03 2.11 -30.50
N GLY A 135 20.37 3.17 -31.19
CA GLY A 135 19.77 3.61 -32.47
C GLY A 135 19.84 2.62 -33.63
N SER A 136 20.41 1.42 -33.42
CA SER A 136 20.66 0.41 -34.49
C SER A 136 19.48 -0.52 -34.78
N ALA A 137 18.45 -0.60 -33.92
CA ALA A 137 17.34 -1.52 -34.14
C ALA A 137 16.39 -1.04 -35.24
N GLY A 138 16.16 -1.89 -36.26
CA GLY A 138 15.22 -1.62 -37.36
C GLY A 138 13.80 -1.38 -36.90
N LYS A 139 12.98 -0.67 -37.70
CA LYS A 139 11.60 -0.30 -37.40
C LYS A 139 10.71 -1.49 -36.96
N ALA A 140 10.92 -2.67 -37.55
CA ALA A 140 10.21 -3.90 -37.24
C ALA A 140 10.55 -4.43 -35.84
N ALA A 141 11.83 -4.38 -35.42
CA ALA A 141 12.26 -4.80 -34.09
C ALA A 141 11.70 -3.88 -33.01
N ARG A 142 11.69 -2.57 -33.22
CA ARG A 142 11.07 -1.58 -32.31
C ARG A 142 9.56 -1.81 -32.14
N LYS A 143 8.86 -2.15 -33.23
CA LYS A 143 7.43 -2.47 -33.17
C LYS A 143 7.17 -3.72 -32.35
N ARG A 144 7.92 -4.80 -32.60
CA ARG A 144 7.79 -6.06 -31.83
C ARG A 144 8.06 -5.87 -30.33
N GLU A 145 9.04 -5.06 -29.97
CA GLU A 145 9.35 -4.74 -28.59
C GLU A 145 8.24 -3.92 -27.94
N ALA A 146 7.70 -2.92 -28.62
CA ALA A 146 6.56 -2.14 -28.15
C ALA A 146 5.32 -3.02 -27.93
N ASP A 147 5.05 -3.99 -28.80
CA ASP A 147 3.94 -4.93 -28.68
C ASP A 147 4.14 -5.87 -27.47
N ARG A 148 5.36 -6.39 -27.28
CA ARG A 148 5.70 -7.20 -26.08
C ARG A 148 5.51 -6.42 -24.78
N GLN A 149 5.99 -5.19 -24.76
CA GLN A 149 5.85 -4.31 -23.60
C GLN A 149 4.38 -4.00 -23.30
N LEU A 150 3.57 -3.76 -24.33
CA LEU A 150 2.13 -3.54 -24.18
C LEU A 150 1.44 -4.78 -23.61
N GLN A 151 1.74 -5.97 -24.12
CA GLN A 151 1.21 -7.23 -23.62
C GLN A 151 1.60 -7.46 -22.16
N ALA A 152 2.89 -7.26 -21.82
CA ALA A 152 3.37 -7.40 -20.45
C ALA A 152 2.69 -6.40 -19.50
N THR A 153 2.51 -5.15 -19.93
CA THR A 153 1.79 -4.12 -19.17
C THR A 153 0.34 -4.53 -18.92
N THR A 154 -0.34 -5.01 -19.97
CA THR A 154 -1.74 -5.41 -19.88
C THR A 154 -1.89 -6.57 -18.89
N ARG A 155 -1.16 -7.67 -19.09
CA ARG A 155 -1.30 -8.87 -18.25
C ARG A 155 -0.87 -8.67 -16.79
N LYS A 156 0.21 -7.93 -16.56
CA LYS A 156 0.80 -7.79 -15.21
C LYS A 156 0.21 -6.65 -14.39
N PHE A 157 -0.37 -5.64 -15.03
CA PHE A 157 -0.86 -4.44 -14.35
C PHE A 157 -2.31 -4.12 -14.68
N VAL A 158 -2.68 -4.03 -15.96
CA VAL A 158 -4.01 -3.56 -16.33
C VAL A 158 -5.08 -4.57 -15.97
N ASP A 159 -4.92 -5.84 -16.37
CA ASP A 159 -5.92 -6.87 -16.11
C ASP A 159 -6.15 -7.13 -14.61
N PRO A 160 -5.11 -7.25 -13.75
CA PRO A 160 -5.31 -7.35 -12.31
C PRO A 160 -6.04 -6.13 -11.72
N LEU A 161 -5.65 -4.92 -12.11
CA LEU A 161 -6.27 -3.69 -11.60
C LEU A 161 -7.72 -3.50 -12.07
N LEU A 162 -8.05 -3.98 -13.27
CA LEU A 162 -9.43 -4.05 -13.75
C LEU A 162 -10.24 -5.09 -12.96
N LYS A 163 -9.66 -6.26 -12.67
CA LYS A 163 -10.28 -7.33 -11.88
C LYS A 163 -10.60 -6.88 -10.46
N GLU A 164 -9.70 -6.11 -9.83
CA GLU A 164 -9.92 -5.51 -8.51
C GLU A 164 -10.88 -4.30 -8.55
N GLY A 165 -11.34 -3.89 -9.72
CA GLY A 165 -12.19 -2.71 -9.88
C GLY A 165 -11.48 -1.37 -9.64
N TRP A 166 -10.14 -1.35 -9.57
CA TRP A 166 -9.35 -0.13 -9.30
C TRP A 166 -9.09 0.70 -10.55
N LEU A 167 -9.24 0.09 -11.73
CA LEU A 167 -9.24 0.78 -13.01
C LEU A 167 -10.56 0.54 -13.73
N ALA A 168 -10.98 1.51 -14.52
CA ALA A 168 -11.99 1.38 -15.56
C ALA A 168 -11.32 1.52 -16.92
N LYS A 169 -11.87 0.83 -17.93
CA LYS A 169 -11.41 0.87 -19.32
C LYS A 169 -12.53 1.42 -20.19
N GLU A 170 -12.27 2.54 -20.83
CA GLU A 170 -13.19 3.19 -21.76
C GLU A 170 -12.67 3.05 -23.19
N GLY A 171 -13.54 2.64 -24.11
CA GLY A 171 -13.21 2.45 -25.52
C GLY A 171 -12.70 1.05 -25.86
N SER A 172 -12.62 0.76 -27.16
CA SER A 172 -12.19 -0.53 -27.72
C SER A 172 -10.84 -0.43 -28.39
N ARG A 173 -10.11 -1.57 -28.43
CA ARG A 173 -8.84 -1.84 -29.16
C ARG A 173 -7.81 -0.70 -29.15
N GLY A 174 -6.59 -0.94 -28.75
CA GLY A 174 -5.38 -0.07 -28.91
C GLY A 174 -5.43 1.40 -28.46
N GLY A 175 -6.63 2.02 -28.49
CA GLY A 175 -6.93 3.38 -28.06
C GLY A 175 -7.63 3.51 -26.71
N ALA A 176 -7.92 2.40 -26.04
CA ALA A 176 -8.66 2.40 -24.79
C ALA A 176 -7.96 3.26 -23.72
N ARG A 177 -8.78 4.10 -23.08
CA ARG A 177 -8.38 4.95 -21.96
C ARG A 177 -8.57 4.17 -20.67
N LEU A 178 -7.56 4.16 -19.84
CA LEU A 178 -7.60 3.60 -18.49
C LEU A 178 -7.81 4.74 -17.51
N THR A 179 -8.80 4.64 -16.65
CA THR A 179 -9.15 5.67 -15.65
C THR A 179 -9.15 5.04 -14.27
N VAL A 180 -8.56 5.73 -13.28
CA VAL A 180 -8.58 5.29 -11.88
C VAL A 180 -10.00 5.50 -11.35
N THR A 181 -10.61 4.42 -10.86
CA THR A 181 -11.95 4.45 -10.25
C THR A 181 -11.93 5.07 -8.86
N PRO A 182 -13.08 5.42 -8.26
CA PRO A 182 -13.15 5.82 -6.85
C PRO A 182 -12.57 4.78 -5.92
N ASP A 183 -12.73 3.46 -6.20
CA ASP A 183 -12.12 2.38 -5.42
C ASP A 183 -10.62 2.35 -5.59
N GLY A 184 -10.11 2.55 -6.79
CA GLY A 184 -8.69 2.71 -7.06
C GLY A 184 -8.08 3.92 -6.35
N GLN A 185 -8.81 5.03 -6.25
CA GLN A 185 -8.39 6.21 -5.48
C GLN A 185 -8.33 5.89 -3.97
N ARG A 186 -9.33 5.14 -3.45
CA ARG A 186 -9.31 4.67 -2.06
C ARG A 186 -8.14 3.72 -1.79
N ALA A 187 -7.92 2.74 -2.69
CA ALA A 187 -6.77 1.85 -2.61
C ALA A 187 -5.45 2.63 -2.61
N LEU A 188 -5.28 3.57 -3.54
CA LEU A 188 -4.08 4.42 -3.58
C LEU A 188 -3.91 5.23 -2.30
N ALA A 189 -4.98 5.81 -1.75
CA ALA A 189 -4.93 6.57 -0.51
C ALA A 189 -4.53 5.69 0.69
N THR A 190 -5.03 4.46 0.75
CA THR A 190 -4.76 3.49 1.83
C THR A 190 -3.33 2.95 1.75
N PHE A 191 -2.87 2.61 0.53
CA PHE A 191 -1.61 1.89 0.32
C PHE A 191 -0.45 2.78 -0.14
N ARG A 192 -0.61 4.10 -0.17
CA ARG A 192 0.41 5.06 -0.64
C ARG A 192 1.73 5.01 0.14
N GLY A 193 1.69 4.46 1.38
CA GLY A 193 2.88 4.22 2.20
C GLY A 193 3.75 3.06 1.70
N ILE A 194 3.20 2.16 0.86
CA ILE A 194 3.98 1.10 0.24
C ILE A 194 4.89 1.75 -0.80
N ARG A 195 6.17 1.91 -0.47
CA ARG A 195 7.17 2.33 -1.44
C ARG A 195 7.54 1.14 -2.31
N TYR A 196 7.36 1.26 -3.62
CA TYR A 196 8.00 0.36 -4.56
C TYR A 196 9.49 0.66 -4.58
N ASP A 197 10.28 -0.25 -4.00
CA ASP A 197 11.72 -0.28 -4.21
C ASP A 197 12.01 -1.25 -5.38
N PRO A 198 12.63 -0.78 -6.48
CA PRO A 198 13.00 -1.66 -7.60
C PRO A 198 13.94 -2.80 -7.18
N ALA A 199 14.68 -2.66 -6.07
CA ALA A 199 15.53 -3.71 -5.52
C ALA A 199 14.74 -4.73 -4.69
N TRP A 200 13.48 -4.47 -4.35
CA TRP A 200 12.64 -5.36 -3.56
C TRP A 200 12.20 -6.56 -4.41
N ARG A 201 12.86 -7.68 -4.18
CA ARG A 201 12.45 -8.98 -4.72
C ARG A 201 11.52 -9.61 -3.70
N LEU A 202 10.30 -9.93 -4.12
CA LEU A 202 9.43 -10.81 -3.34
C LEU A 202 10.14 -12.14 -3.08
N PRO A 203 10.06 -12.68 -1.85
CA PRO A 203 10.56 -14.01 -1.56
C PRO A 203 9.89 -15.08 -2.42
#